data_1d8ec7732fe3574c414f0de2872d8a7a
#
_entry.id   1d8ec7732fe3574c414f0de2872d8a7a
#
_cell.length_a   1.000
_cell.length_b   1.000
_cell.length_c   1.000
_cell.angle_alpha   90.00
_cell.angle_beta   90.00
_cell.angle_gamma   90.00
#
_symmetry.space_group_name_H-M   'P 1'
#
loop_
_entity.id
_entity.type
_entity.pdbx_description
1 polymer ?
#
loop_
_entity_poly.entity_id
_entity_poly.type
_entity_poly.pdbx_seq_one_letter_code
_entity_poly.pdbx_strand_id
1 'polypeptide(L)'
;ADFSDRLGAIFHVRYRIYRQKFVIKFINNFIQQLGPFFFYSMGGYLVILGSLEIGTLVAAIAAHKDLGGPWKELLSFYQRREDAKIKYDQVIGQFEPVGMPDEDMQMEEPEAVEPLTGDLMTANLTLTDEVGDNVVDGVSINISMPERVAVVGDSASGADDLVQLLSRLLYPTRGEISIGGRGLAGMPEAITGRRLAYVGQQGYVFAGSLGLNLFYGLKHRP
;
A
#
# COMPACT_ATOMS: atom_id res chain seq x y z
N ALA A 1 29.34 24.10 -1.16
CA ALA A 1 29.73 22.74 -1.63
C ALA A 1 28.48 21.87 -1.83
N ASP A 2 27.60 21.77 -0.85
CA ASP A 2 26.43 20.89 -0.88
C ASP A 2 25.42 21.16 -2.03
N PHE A 3 25.15 22.43 -2.34
CA PHE A 3 24.22 22.80 -3.44
C PHE A 3 24.77 22.47 -4.83
N SER A 4 26.05 22.70 -5.05
CA SER A 4 26.72 22.37 -6.31
C SER A 4 26.78 20.86 -6.55
N ASP A 5 27.02 20.09 -5.49
CA ASP A 5 27.08 18.63 -5.54
C ASP A 5 25.71 18.01 -5.83
N ARG A 6 24.66 18.56 -5.24
CA ARG A 6 23.26 18.15 -5.53
C ARG A 6 22.85 18.49 -6.96
N LEU A 7 23.23 19.65 -7.46
CA LEU A 7 22.99 20.04 -8.87
C LEU A 7 23.71 19.09 -9.83
N GLY A 8 24.97 18.74 -9.53
CA GLY A 8 25.72 17.74 -10.28
C GLY A 8 25.05 16.38 -10.31
N ALA A 9 24.55 15.90 -9.16
CA ALA A 9 23.84 14.64 -9.07
C ALA A 9 22.54 14.64 -9.92
N ILE A 10 21.76 15.72 -9.85
CA ILE A 10 20.54 15.89 -10.67
C ILE A 10 20.88 15.90 -12.17
N PHE A 11 21.97 16.58 -12.57
CA PHE A 11 22.41 16.59 -13.95
C PHE A 11 22.78 15.19 -14.45
N HIS A 12 23.54 14.41 -13.67
CA HIS A 12 23.91 13.06 -14.04
C HIS A 12 22.72 12.13 -14.16
N VAL A 13 21.74 12.25 -13.25
CA VAL A 13 20.49 11.46 -13.33
C VAL A 13 19.70 11.84 -14.59
N ARG A 14 19.52 13.13 -14.87
CA ARG A 14 18.84 13.62 -16.09
C ARG A 14 19.56 13.17 -17.35
N TYR A 15 20.87 13.29 -17.40
CA TYR A 15 21.66 12.83 -18.56
C TYR A 15 21.48 11.34 -18.82
N ARG A 16 21.49 10.51 -17.77
CA ARG A 16 21.24 9.06 -17.90
C ARG A 16 19.85 8.78 -18.44
N ILE A 17 18.83 9.47 -17.94
CA ILE A 17 17.44 9.35 -18.41
C ILE A 17 17.34 9.74 -19.88
N TYR A 18 17.91 10.87 -20.28
CA TYR A 18 17.90 11.30 -21.68
C TYR A 18 18.60 10.32 -22.59
N ARG A 19 19.77 9.83 -22.21
CA ARG A 19 20.49 8.82 -22.98
C ARG A 19 19.67 7.56 -23.19
N GLN A 20 19.02 7.07 -22.15
CA GLN A 20 18.14 5.90 -22.25
C GLN A 20 16.92 6.18 -23.16
N LYS A 21 16.30 7.34 -23.04
CA LYS A 21 15.19 7.75 -23.92
C LYS A 21 15.62 7.78 -25.40
N PHE A 22 16.80 8.29 -25.70
CA PHE A 22 17.30 8.31 -27.08
C PHE A 22 17.59 6.91 -27.62
N VAL A 23 18.18 6.03 -26.82
CA VAL A 23 18.40 4.64 -27.20
C VAL A 23 17.09 3.91 -27.47
N ILE A 24 16.12 4.05 -26.57
CA ILE A 24 14.78 3.45 -26.75
C ILE A 24 14.10 4.00 -28.00
N LYS A 25 14.15 5.32 -28.22
CA LYS A 25 13.59 5.96 -29.42
C LYS A 25 14.26 5.46 -30.69
N PHE A 26 15.58 5.33 -30.69
CA PHE A 26 16.34 4.79 -31.83
C PHE A 26 15.91 3.35 -32.11
N ILE A 27 15.91 2.47 -31.10
CA ILE A 27 15.52 1.07 -31.25
C ILE A 27 14.09 0.96 -31.77
N ASN A 28 13.17 1.74 -31.21
CA ASN A 28 11.79 1.72 -31.63
C ASN A 28 11.61 2.17 -33.10
N ASN A 29 12.28 3.25 -33.51
CA ASN A 29 12.26 3.70 -34.89
C ASN A 29 12.93 2.68 -35.83
N PHE A 30 14.00 2.06 -35.40
CA PHE A 30 14.71 1.02 -36.17
C PHE A 30 13.79 -0.19 -36.39
N ILE A 31 13.16 -0.69 -35.34
CA ILE A 31 12.21 -1.81 -35.45
C ILE A 31 11.03 -1.46 -36.37
N GLN A 32 10.51 -0.22 -36.29
CA GLN A 32 9.44 0.22 -37.16
C GLN A 32 9.84 0.24 -38.64
N GLN A 33 11.09 0.52 -38.96
CA GLN A 33 11.60 0.51 -40.34
C GLN A 33 11.97 -0.89 -40.85
N LEU A 34 12.20 -1.84 -39.95
CA LEU A 34 12.48 -3.22 -40.33
C LEU A 34 11.30 -3.88 -41.06
N GLY A 35 10.07 -3.59 -40.63
CA GLY A 35 8.88 -4.13 -41.28
C GLY A 35 8.81 -3.78 -42.77
N PRO A 36 8.76 -2.50 -43.17
CA PRO A 36 8.82 -2.08 -44.57
C PRO A 36 10.04 -2.65 -45.33
N PHE A 37 11.21 -2.65 -44.69
CA PHE A 37 12.42 -3.20 -45.31
C PHE A 37 12.21 -4.66 -45.73
N PHE A 38 11.70 -5.52 -44.84
CA PHE A 38 11.44 -6.92 -45.16
C PHE A 38 10.33 -7.08 -46.21
N PHE A 39 9.29 -6.29 -46.15
CA PHE A 39 8.21 -6.32 -47.17
C PHE A 39 8.78 -5.98 -48.54
N TYR A 40 9.58 -4.94 -48.70
CA TYR A 40 10.13 -4.56 -49.99
C TYR A 40 11.21 -5.56 -50.47
N SER A 41 12.12 -6.02 -49.59
CA SER A 41 13.19 -6.93 -49.94
C SER A 41 12.68 -8.33 -50.30
N MET A 42 11.96 -8.94 -49.37
CA MET A 42 11.48 -10.32 -49.52
C MET A 42 10.25 -10.40 -50.43
N GLY A 43 9.29 -9.47 -50.25
CA GLY A 43 8.11 -9.37 -51.07
C GLY A 43 8.48 -9.03 -52.53
N GLY A 44 9.39 -8.08 -52.74
CA GLY A 44 9.90 -7.76 -54.08
C GLY A 44 10.63 -8.95 -54.74
N TYR A 45 11.43 -9.70 -53.99
CA TYR A 45 12.05 -10.93 -54.46
C TYR A 45 11.01 -11.99 -54.92
N LEU A 46 9.97 -12.21 -54.10
CA LEU A 46 8.89 -13.14 -54.44
C LEU A 46 8.06 -12.70 -55.66
N VAL A 47 7.90 -11.40 -55.88
CA VAL A 47 7.27 -10.87 -57.09
C VAL A 47 8.14 -11.15 -58.33
N ILE A 48 9.45 -10.96 -58.23
CA ILE A 48 10.37 -11.26 -59.34
C ILE A 48 10.34 -12.75 -59.73
N LEU A 49 10.23 -13.63 -58.72
CA LEU A 49 10.04 -15.07 -58.95
C LEU A 49 8.70 -15.49 -59.45
N GLY A 50 7.71 -14.55 -59.57
CA GLY A 50 6.35 -14.83 -60.01
C GLY A 50 5.50 -15.56 -58.97
N SER A 51 5.98 -15.69 -57.74
CA SER A 51 5.27 -16.37 -56.63
C SER A 51 4.28 -15.44 -55.92
N LEU A 52 4.38 -14.14 -56.11
CA LEU A 52 3.51 -13.13 -55.48
C LEU A 52 3.13 -12.07 -56.51
N GLU A 53 1.84 -11.69 -56.51
CA GLU A 53 1.37 -10.59 -57.35
C GLU A 53 1.74 -9.23 -56.75
N ILE A 54 2.05 -8.26 -57.58
CA ILE A 54 2.40 -6.89 -57.16
C ILE A 54 1.28 -6.28 -56.33
N GLY A 55 0.00 -6.50 -56.68
CA GLY A 55 -1.16 -6.00 -56.00
C GLY A 55 -1.22 -6.51 -54.54
N THR A 56 -0.93 -7.78 -54.34
CA THR A 56 -0.86 -8.40 -52.99
C THR A 56 0.25 -7.80 -52.13
N LEU A 57 1.43 -7.53 -52.72
CA LEU A 57 2.52 -6.88 -51.99
C LEU A 57 2.13 -5.47 -51.57
N VAL A 58 1.53 -4.67 -52.46
CA VAL A 58 1.10 -3.32 -52.16
C VAL A 58 0.04 -3.32 -51.04
N ALA A 59 -0.93 -4.24 -51.10
CA ALA A 59 -1.97 -4.41 -50.10
C ALA A 59 -1.36 -4.79 -48.71
N ALA A 60 -0.37 -5.69 -48.67
CA ALA A 60 0.30 -6.09 -47.44
C ALA A 60 1.07 -4.93 -46.83
N ILE A 61 1.76 -4.10 -47.62
CA ILE A 61 2.47 -2.90 -47.14
C ILE A 61 1.48 -1.86 -46.58
N ALA A 62 0.35 -1.65 -47.24
CA ALA A 62 -0.71 -0.75 -46.78
C ALA A 62 -1.29 -1.22 -45.44
N ALA A 63 -1.63 -2.50 -45.30
CA ALA A 63 -2.12 -3.09 -44.08
C ALA A 63 -1.12 -2.98 -42.94
N HIS A 64 0.17 -3.21 -43.20
CA HIS A 64 1.24 -3.03 -42.22
C HIS A 64 1.32 -1.57 -41.72
N LYS A 65 1.19 -0.61 -42.59
CA LYS A 65 1.20 0.82 -42.28
C LYS A 65 0.01 1.21 -41.41
N ASP A 66 -1.16 0.65 -41.67
CA ASP A 66 -2.38 0.93 -40.89
C ASP A 66 -2.31 0.36 -39.46
N LEU A 67 -1.57 -0.72 -39.24
CA LEU A 67 -1.33 -1.28 -37.90
C LEU A 67 -0.50 -0.36 -36.99
N GLY A 68 0.27 0.57 -37.56
CA GLY A 68 1.14 1.46 -36.80
C GLY A 68 0.41 2.41 -35.85
N GLY A 69 -0.81 2.85 -36.18
CA GLY A 69 -1.65 3.68 -35.35
C GLY A 69 -2.11 2.97 -34.06
N PRO A 70 -2.89 1.89 -34.19
CA PRO A 70 -3.36 1.08 -33.04
C PRO A 70 -2.22 0.60 -32.14
N TRP A 71 -1.07 0.23 -32.72
CA TRP A 71 0.11 -0.16 -31.94
C TRP A 71 0.63 0.97 -31.04
N LYS A 72 0.74 2.18 -31.58
CA LYS A 72 1.15 3.36 -30.80
C LYS A 72 0.16 3.70 -29.68
N GLU A 73 -1.13 3.56 -29.94
CA GLU A 73 -2.17 3.77 -28.92
C GLU A 73 -2.09 2.75 -27.80
N LEU A 74 -1.91 1.47 -28.13
CA LEU A 74 -1.72 0.41 -27.15
C LEU A 74 -0.49 0.66 -26.28
N LEU A 75 0.65 1.03 -26.89
CA LEU A 75 1.88 1.34 -26.15
C LEU A 75 1.70 2.57 -25.24
N SER A 76 1.03 3.61 -25.74
CA SER A 76 0.71 4.82 -24.97
C SER A 76 -0.25 4.53 -23.80
N PHE A 77 -1.21 3.64 -23.98
CA PHE A 77 -2.08 3.18 -22.92
C PHE A 77 -1.28 2.46 -21.82
N TYR A 78 -0.37 1.57 -22.21
CA TYR A 78 0.46 0.84 -21.27
C TYR A 78 1.36 1.76 -20.45
N GLN A 79 1.97 2.75 -21.12
CA GLN A 79 2.79 3.77 -20.44
C GLN A 79 1.97 4.61 -19.45
N ARG A 80 0.76 5.03 -19.83
CA ARG A 80 -0.14 5.79 -18.93
C ARG A 80 -0.58 4.97 -17.72
N ARG A 81 -0.81 3.67 -17.91
CA ARG A 81 -1.14 2.76 -16.80
C ARG A 81 0.01 2.67 -15.81
N GLU A 82 1.24 2.49 -16.29
CA GLU A 82 2.42 2.42 -15.42
C GLU A 82 2.68 3.75 -14.69
N ASP A 83 2.55 4.87 -15.36
CA ASP A 83 2.64 6.20 -14.73
C ASP A 83 1.56 6.40 -13.66
N ALA A 84 0.34 5.96 -13.91
CA ALA A 84 -0.75 6.02 -12.94
C ALA A 84 -0.47 5.13 -11.73
N LYS A 85 0.06 3.91 -11.95
CA LYS A 85 0.44 2.99 -10.87
C LYS A 85 1.52 3.61 -9.97
N ILE A 86 2.59 4.14 -10.57
CA ILE A 86 3.68 4.78 -9.80
C ILE A 86 3.14 5.95 -8.95
N LYS A 87 2.28 6.78 -9.51
CA LYS A 87 1.66 7.89 -8.77
C LYS A 87 0.74 7.40 -7.65
N TYR A 88 -0.03 6.35 -7.92
CA TYR A 88 -0.88 5.72 -6.92
C TYR A 88 -0.05 5.19 -5.76
N ASP A 89 0.99 4.40 -6.06
CA ASP A 89 1.88 3.83 -5.05
C ASP A 89 2.58 4.92 -4.21
N GLN A 90 2.96 6.05 -4.84
CA GLN A 90 3.54 7.21 -4.13
C GLN A 90 2.52 7.86 -3.18
N VAL A 91 1.27 8.02 -3.61
CA VAL A 91 0.21 8.61 -2.78
C VAL A 91 -0.12 7.67 -1.61
N ILE A 92 -0.34 6.39 -1.90
CA ILE A 92 -0.63 5.40 -0.85
C ILE A 92 0.53 5.33 0.15
N GLY A 93 1.78 5.18 -0.31
CA GLY A 93 2.93 5.10 0.58
C GLY A 93 3.16 6.38 1.43
N GLN A 94 2.60 7.53 1.04
CA GLN A 94 2.65 8.77 1.83
C GLN A 94 1.51 8.86 2.85
N PHE A 95 0.36 8.28 2.56
CA PHE A 95 -0.84 8.37 3.40
C PHE A 95 -1.16 7.07 4.16
N GLU A 96 -0.49 5.97 3.82
CA GLU A 96 -0.65 4.71 4.54
C GLU A 96 0.11 4.78 5.87
N PRO A 97 -0.59 4.73 7.01
CA PRO A 97 0.05 4.76 8.32
C PRO A 97 0.95 3.55 8.52
N VAL A 98 2.13 3.78 9.08
CA VAL A 98 3.04 2.69 9.45
C VAL A 98 2.38 1.82 10.51
N GLY A 99 2.27 0.51 10.27
CA GLY A 99 1.66 -0.44 11.20
C GLY A 99 0.14 -0.56 11.08
N MET A 100 -0.45 -0.09 9.99
CA MET A 100 -1.86 -0.35 9.71
C MET A 100 -2.10 -1.85 9.53
N PRO A 101 -3.14 -2.43 10.17
CA PRO A 101 -3.48 -3.84 9.96
C PRO A 101 -3.92 -4.09 8.52
N ASP A 102 -3.70 -5.32 8.05
CA ASP A 102 -4.13 -5.76 6.73
C ASP A 102 -5.62 -5.54 6.51
N GLU A 103 -6.01 -5.19 5.28
CA GLU A 103 -7.38 -4.91 4.89
C GLU A 103 -8.32 -6.07 5.26
N ASP A 104 -7.87 -7.30 5.10
CA ASP A 104 -8.63 -8.51 5.45
C ASP A 104 -9.01 -8.54 6.93
N MET A 105 -8.14 -8.08 7.84
CA MET A 105 -8.45 -8.00 9.27
C MET A 105 -9.50 -6.95 9.61
N GLN A 106 -9.61 -5.89 8.81
CA GLN A 106 -10.61 -4.83 8.99
C GLN A 106 -11.97 -5.23 8.41
N MET A 107 -11.96 -5.98 7.30
CA MET A 107 -13.17 -6.36 6.58
C MET A 107 -13.78 -7.70 7.04
N GLU A 108 -13.02 -8.53 7.76
CA GLU A 108 -13.50 -9.82 8.23
C GLU A 108 -14.55 -9.64 9.34
N GLU A 109 -15.78 -10.02 9.07
CA GLU A 109 -16.87 -10.00 10.02
C GLU A 109 -17.26 -11.44 10.41
N PRO A 110 -16.81 -11.93 11.58
CA PRO A 110 -17.12 -13.30 12.00
C PRO A 110 -18.61 -13.44 12.33
N GLU A 111 -19.22 -14.58 11.96
CA GLU A 111 -20.62 -14.90 12.22
C GLU A 111 -20.95 -14.85 13.71
N ALA A 112 -20.01 -15.24 14.56
CA ALA A 112 -20.15 -15.19 16.02
C ALA A 112 -18.90 -14.62 16.69
N VAL A 113 -19.09 -13.67 17.59
CA VAL A 113 -18.02 -13.07 18.39
C VAL A 113 -18.02 -13.72 19.77
N GLU A 114 -17.12 -14.68 19.96
CA GLU A 114 -16.92 -15.32 21.26
C GLU A 114 -16.42 -14.32 22.32
N PRO A 115 -16.76 -14.50 23.61
CA PRO A 115 -16.18 -13.73 24.68
C PRO A 115 -14.65 -13.89 24.72
N LEU A 116 -13.94 -12.81 24.94
CA LEU A 116 -12.51 -12.88 25.29
C LEU A 116 -12.42 -13.19 26.78
N THR A 117 -12.12 -14.43 27.10
CA THR A 117 -12.02 -14.95 28.47
C THR A 117 -10.60 -15.43 28.75
N GLY A 118 -10.15 -15.27 29.99
CA GLY A 118 -8.82 -15.65 30.43
C GLY A 118 -7.95 -14.46 30.75
N ASP A 119 -6.71 -14.71 31.16
CA ASP A 119 -5.79 -13.68 31.60
C ASP A 119 -5.31 -12.82 30.43
N LEU A 120 -5.15 -11.51 30.67
CA LEU A 120 -4.48 -10.60 29.76
C LEU A 120 -2.98 -10.66 30.05
N MET A 121 -2.21 -11.03 29.04
CA MET A 121 -0.76 -11.18 29.14
C MET A 121 -0.05 -10.31 28.11
N THR A 122 1.03 -9.69 28.52
CA THR A 122 1.96 -9.04 27.58
C THR A 122 3.34 -9.67 27.71
N ALA A 123 4.04 -9.80 26.60
CA ALA A 123 5.39 -10.31 26.56
C ALA A 123 6.31 -9.30 25.84
N ASN A 124 7.23 -8.72 26.63
CA ASN A 124 8.25 -7.77 26.13
C ASN A 124 7.68 -6.64 25.24
N LEU A 125 6.56 -6.05 25.68
CA LEU A 125 5.82 -5.05 24.95
C LEU A 125 6.60 -3.75 24.85
N THR A 126 6.89 -3.29 23.65
CA THR A 126 7.65 -2.07 23.39
C THR A 126 6.92 -1.22 22.35
N LEU A 127 6.81 0.08 22.61
CA LEU A 127 6.32 1.08 21.68
C LEU A 127 7.40 2.14 21.49
N THR A 128 7.78 2.35 20.24
CA THR A 128 8.75 3.38 19.85
C THR A 128 8.01 4.52 19.15
N ASP A 129 8.32 5.77 19.49
CA ASP A 129 7.74 6.95 18.85
C ASP A 129 8.36 7.23 17.47
N GLU A 130 7.89 8.29 16.80
CA GLU A 130 8.37 8.71 15.48
C GLU A 130 9.84 9.19 15.50
N VAL A 131 10.35 9.58 16.67
CA VAL A 131 11.73 10.07 16.84
C VAL A 131 12.70 8.91 17.09
N GLY A 132 12.16 7.75 17.47
CA GLY A 132 12.94 6.53 17.74
C GLY A 132 13.15 6.25 19.23
N ASP A 133 12.50 7.00 20.12
CA ASP A 133 12.56 6.79 21.57
C ASP A 133 11.48 5.78 22.02
N ASN A 134 11.83 4.92 22.98
CA ASN A 134 10.87 3.98 23.54
C ASN A 134 9.97 4.69 24.55
N VAL A 135 8.70 4.83 24.22
CA VAL A 135 7.65 5.36 25.12
C VAL A 135 7.19 4.30 26.10
N VAL A 136 7.08 3.06 25.64
CA VAL A 136 6.86 1.85 26.45
C VAL A 136 8.01 0.90 26.15
N ASP A 137 8.69 0.38 27.18
CA ASP A 137 9.91 -0.42 27.00
C ASP A 137 9.83 -1.74 27.75
N GLY A 138 9.72 -2.84 27.01
CA GLY A 138 9.87 -4.21 27.50
C GLY A 138 8.85 -4.65 28.57
N VAL A 139 7.63 -4.12 28.54
CA VAL A 139 6.62 -4.38 29.56
C VAL A 139 6.07 -5.80 29.42
N SER A 140 6.21 -6.58 30.50
CA SER A 140 5.66 -7.94 30.62
C SER A 140 4.82 -8.03 31.88
N ILE A 141 3.49 -8.14 31.71
CA ILE A 141 2.50 -8.21 32.81
C ILE A 141 1.54 -9.36 32.56
N ASN A 142 0.98 -9.86 33.63
CA ASN A 142 -0.13 -10.81 33.64
C ASN A 142 -1.24 -10.29 34.54
N ILE A 143 -2.43 -10.09 33.97
CA ILE A 143 -3.60 -9.59 34.67
C ILE A 143 -4.69 -10.67 34.59
N SER A 144 -5.04 -11.23 35.75
CA SER A 144 -6.10 -12.22 35.82
C SER A 144 -7.48 -11.58 35.72
N MET A 145 -8.30 -12.03 34.82
CA MET A 145 -9.65 -11.49 34.58
C MET A 145 -10.70 -12.24 35.41
N PRO A 146 -11.65 -11.58 36.04
CA PRO A 146 -11.91 -10.13 36.07
C PRO A 146 -11.20 -9.44 37.25
N GLU A 147 -10.24 -8.60 36.96
CA GLU A 147 -9.52 -7.81 37.95
C GLU A 147 -9.59 -6.32 37.63
N ARG A 148 -9.45 -5.48 38.66
CA ARG A 148 -9.32 -4.02 38.50
C ARG A 148 -7.89 -3.62 38.78
N VAL A 149 -7.24 -3.12 37.75
CA VAL A 149 -5.80 -2.71 37.81
C VAL A 149 -5.71 -1.20 37.66
N ALA A 150 -4.93 -0.56 38.50
CA ALA A 150 -4.57 0.84 38.36
C ALA A 150 -3.18 0.95 37.77
N VAL A 151 -3.05 1.67 36.66
CA VAL A 151 -1.78 2.08 36.08
C VAL A 151 -1.49 3.49 36.55
N VAL A 152 -0.38 3.68 37.26
CA VAL A 152 0.00 4.98 37.83
C VAL A 152 1.33 5.42 37.24
N GLY A 153 1.40 6.65 36.78
CA GLY A 153 2.60 7.25 36.21
C GLY A 153 2.42 8.74 35.97
N ASP A 154 3.52 9.44 35.74
CA ASP A 154 3.51 10.85 35.36
C ASP A 154 3.05 11.02 33.91
N SER A 155 2.76 12.24 33.48
CA SER A 155 2.26 12.55 32.13
C SER A 155 3.17 12.08 30.99
N ALA A 156 4.45 11.84 31.25
CA ALA A 156 5.43 11.36 30.29
C ALA A 156 5.86 9.91 30.52
N SER A 157 5.13 9.16 31.37
CA SER A 157 5.52 7.79 31.75
C SER A 157 5.15 6.70 30.74
N GLY A 158 4.41 7.04 29.65
CA GLY A 158 3.88 6.07 28.71
C GLY A 158 2.68 5.26 29.25
N ALA A 159 2.10 5.66 30.40
CA ALA A 159 0.96 4.95 31.02
C ALA A 159 -0.28 4.98 30.11
N ASP A 160 -0.59 6.12 29.48
CA ASP A 160 -1.68 6.24 28.52
C ASP A 160 -1.44 5.41 27.27
N ASP A 161 -0.19 5.40 26.76
CA ASP A 161 0.21 4.61 25.58
C ASP A 161 0.10 3.11 25.88
N LEU A 162 0.50 2.69 27.07
CA LEU A 162 0.32 1.30 27.51
C LEU A 162 -1.15 0.89 27.50
N VAL A 163 -2.05 1.73 28.02
CA VAL A 163 -3.49 1.44 28.03
C VAL A 163 -4.06 1.40 26.61
N GLN A 164 -3.60 2.29 25.74
CA GLN A 164 -3.98 2.27 24.32
C GLN A 164 -3.46 1.02 23.59
N LEU A 165 -2.26 0.55 23.87
CA LEU A 165 -1.73 -0.72 23.38
C LEU A 165 -2.58 -1.91 23.85
N LEU A 166 -2.92 -1.97 25.16
CA LEU A 166 -3.76 -3.02 25.73
C LEU A 166 -5.18 -3.03 25.15
N SER A 167 -5.66 -1.86 24.72
CA SER A 167 -6.96 -1.68 24.05
C SER A 167 -6.91 -1.89 22.53
N ARG A 168 -5.71 -2.17 21.99
CA ARG A 168 -5.46 -2.30 20.54
C ARG A 168 -5.80 -1.04 19.74
N LEU A 169 -5.68 0.12 20.34
CA LEU A 169 -5.72 1.41 19.63
C LEU A 169 -4.36 1.80 19.05
N LEU A 170 -3.29 1.31 19.68
CA LEU A 170 -1.93 1.37 19.17
C LEU A 170 -1.40 -0.03 18.95
N TYR A 171 -0.48 -0.16 17.99
CA TYR A 171 0.22 -1.41 17.71
C TYR A 171 1.63 -1.36 18.28
N PRO A 172 2.08 -2.42 18.96
CA PRO A 172 3.42 -2.45 19.52
C PRO A 172 4.48 -2.53 18.42
N THR A 173 5.60 -1.86 18.62
CA THR A 173 6.79 -2.00 17.76
C THR A 173 7.43 -3.37 17.93
N ARG A 174 7.37 -3.92 19.18
CA ARG A 174 7.86 -5.25 19.53
C ARG A 174 7.03 -5.85 20.66
N GLY A 175 7.09 -7.17 20.77
CA GLY A 175 6.35 -7.90 21.78
C GLY A 175 4.94 -8.24 21.32
N GLU A 176 4.17 -8.84 22.19
CA GLU A 176 2.81 -9.29 21.90
C GLU A 176 1.87 -9.09 23.08
N ILE A 177 0.59 -9.00 22.77
CA ILE A 177 -0.50 -8.92 23.74
C ILE A 177 -1.43 -10.09 23.45
N SER A 178 -1.81 -10.82 24.49
CA SER A 178 -2.76 -11.95 24.36
C SER A 178 -3.81 -11.90 25.47
N ILE A 179 -5.00 -12.40 25.17
CA ILE A 179 -6.08 -12.62 26.12
C ILE A 179 -6.51 -14.09 26.02
N GLY A 180 -6.43 -14.81 27.15
CA GLY A 180 -6.73 -16.23 27.18
C GLY A 180 -5.89 -17.08 26.22
N GLY A 181 -4.61 -16.68 26.00
CA GLY A 181 -3.70 -17.32 25.07
C GLY A 181 -3.92 -17.00 23.60
N ARG A 182 -4.84 -16.12 23.26
CA ARG A 182 -5.10 -15.66 21.88
C ARG A 182 -4.43 -14.30 21.66
N GLY A 183 -3.51 -14.21 20.71
CA GLY A 183 -2.82 -12.97 20.36
C GLY A 183 -3.77 -11.93 19.77
N LEU A 184 -3.75 -10.70 20.30
CA LEU A 184 -4.62 -9.61 19.83
C LEU A 184 -4.26 -9.15 18.41
N ALA A 185 -3.00 -9.21 18.03
CA ALA A 185 -2.54 -8.74 16.72
C ALA A 185 -3.19 -9.48 15.55
N GLY A 186 -3.45 -10.78 15.70
CA GLY A 186 -4.06 -11.63 14.68
C GLY A 186 -5.59 -11.71 14.73
N MET A 187 -6.26 -10.92 15.57
CA MET A 187 -7.72 -10.95 15.66
C MET A 187 -8.34 -9.92 14.70
N PRO A 188 -9.44 -10.24 14.00
CA PRO A 188 -10.22 -9.24 13.27
C PRO A 188 -10.68 -8.09 14.17
N GLU A 189 -10.71 -6.87 13.63
CA GLU A 189 -11.13 -5.69 14.37
C GLU A 189 -12.58 -5.79 14.87
N ALA A 190 -13.43 -6.49 14.15
CA ALA A 190 -14.80 -6.77 14.54
C ALA A 190 -14.90 -7.52 15.88
N ILE A 191 -13.91 -8.36 16.23
CA ILE A 191 -13.87 -9.08 17.52
C ILE A 191 -13.41 -8.13 18.61
N THR A 192 -12.30 -7.47 18.45
CA THR A 192 -11.72 -6.59 19.49
C THR A 192 -12.60 -5.39 19.75
N GLY A 193 -13.13 -4.73 18.71
CA GLY A 193 -14.04 -3.60 18.85
C GLY A 193 -15.37 -3.91 19.56
N ARG A 194 -15.80 -5.17 19.59
CA ARG A 194 -17.00 -5.62 20.32
C ARG A 194 -16.69 -6.11 21.76
N ARG A 195 -15.43 -6.34 22.09
CA ARG A 195 -14.99 -6.97 23.35
C ARG A 195 -14.09 -6.09 24.20
N LEU A 196 -13.40 -5.15 23.59
CA LEU A 196 -12.52 -4.19 24.26
C LEU A 196 -13.15 -2.80 24.12
N ALA A 197 -13.20 -2.05 25.20
CA ALA A 197 -13.67 -0.66 25.19
C ALA A 197 -12.60 0.22 25.84
N TYR A 198 -12.27 1.31 25.18
CA TYR A 198 -11.37 2.34 25.70
C TYR A 198 -12.14 3.63 25.93
N VAL A 199 -11.93 4.22 27.11
CA VAL A 199 -12.47 5.54 27.45
C VAL A 199 -11.29 6.46 27.76
N GLY A 200 -10.95 7.30 26.78
CA GLY A 200 -9.86 8.27 26.93
C GLY A 200 -10.22 9.47 27.77
N GLN A 201 -9.23 10.23 28.22
CA GLN A 201 -9.42 11.45 28.99
C GLN A 201 -10.12 12.56 28.19
N GLN A 202 -9.91 12.59 26.87
CA GLN A 202 -10.55 13.53 25.95
C GLN A 202 -11.67 12.83 25.18
N GLY A 203 -12.87 12.80 25.76
CA GLY A 203 -14.06 12.31 25.07
C GLY A 203 -14.51 13.29 23.98
N TYR A 204 -14.69 12.82 22.75
CA TYR A 204 -15.26 13.61 21.67
C TYR A 204 -16.78 13.40 21.61
N VAL A 205 -17.52 14.49 21.62
CA VAL A 205 -18.98 14.49 21.48
C VAL A 205 -19.33 15.03 20.10
N PHE A 206 -19.94 14.20 19.27
CA PHE A 206 -20.41 14.60 17.95
C PHE A 206 -21.56 15.60 18.04
N ALA A 207 -21.58 16.58 17.13
CA ALA A 207 -22.72 17.51 17.02
C ALA A 207 -23.98 16.72 16.62
N GLY A 208 -24.89 16.55 17.55
CA GLY A 208 -26.11 15.77 17.36
C GLY A 208 -26.84 15.47 18.66
N SER A 209 -27.82 14.57 18.62
CA SER A 209 -28.58 14.16 19.80
C SER A 209 -27.77 13.30 20.76
N LEU A 210 -28.14 13.26 22.04
CA LEU A 210 -27.55 12.37 23.03
C LEU A 210 -27.63 10.90 22.57
N GLY A 211 -28.77 10.50 22.03
CA GLY A 211 -28.97 9.15 21.50
C GLY A 211 -28.00 8.82 20.35
N LEU A 212 -27.69 9.79 19.47
CA LEU A 212 -26.71 9.60 18.42
C LEU A 212 -25.32 9.29 19.00
N ASN A 213 -24.90 10.03 20.02
CA ASN A 213 -23.61 9.83 20.66
C ASN A 213 -23.54 8.52 21.45
N LEU A 214 -24.60 8.16 22.17
CA LEU A 214 -24.66 6.91 22.94
C LEU A 214 -24.64 5.65 22.05
N PHE A 215 -25.36 5.72 20.94
CA PHE A 215 -25.49 4.56 20.03
C PHE A 215 -24.63 4.64 18.79
N TYR A 216 -23.65 5.54 18.76
CA TYR A 216 -22.79 5.74 17.58
C TYR A 216 -22.12 4.44 17.13
N GLY A 217 -21.52 3.70 18.04
CA GLY A 217 -20.86 2.43 17.76
C GLY A 217 -21.80 1.27 17.38
N LEU A 218 -23.11 1.45 17.53
CA LEU A 218 -24.13 0.45 17.19
C LEU A 218 -24.83 0.71 15.84
N LYS A 219 -24.48 1.81 15.15
CA LYS A 219 -25.13 2.23 13.90
C LYS A 219 -24.95 1.26 12.73
N HIS A 220 -23.94 0.45 12.77
CA HIS A 220 -23.57 -0.46 11.68
C HIS A 220 -23.94 -1.92 11.97
N ARG A 221 -24.78 -2.16 12.96
CA ARG A 221 -25.40 -3.47 13.11
C ARG A 221 -26.59 -3.58 12.15
N PRO A 222 -26.62 -4.62 11.31
CA PRO A 222 -27.83 -4.96 10.56
C PRO A 222 -28.98 -5.33 11.52
#